data_169445d7a1a912f6612684b483bfd451
#
_entry.id   169445d7a1a912f6612684b483bfd451
#
_cell.length_a   1.000
_cell.length_b   1.000
_cell.length_c   1.000
_cell.angle_alpha   90.00
_cell.angle_beta   90.00
_cell.angle_gamma   90.00
#
_symmetry.space_group_name_H-M   'P 1'
#
loop_
_entity.id
_entity.type
_entity.pdbx_description
1 polymer ?
#
loop_
_entity_poly.entity_id
_entity_poly.type
_entity_poly.pdbx_seq_one_letter_code
_entity_poly.pdbx_strand_id
1 'polypeptide(L)'
;MLKGKKIVLGITGSIAAYKSCLIIRGLIKRGAEVQVVITPAGKEFITPITLSALTHKPVVSEFFSQRDGTWNSHVDLGLWADAMLIAPCTASTMGKMAHGIADNMLITTYLSMKAPVFIAPAMDLDMYKHPSTQANMKTLLGYGNHIIEPEVGFLASGLEGKGRMEEPDIIVECLDRFFDEQAQQNAETDEAASENCKEKESDKLDLKGKKIMITAGPTYEKIDPVRFIGNYSSGKMGFALAEECCRRGAEVTLVAGPVSLSCSEAIHRIDVESCEEMYQAATKAFASTDAAILCAAVADFKPSEIADRKIKREKDDLELRLVPTHDIAAALGKMKQKHQRIVAFALETNDEEANAQKKCKKKNADFIVLNSTRNPGTTFRTDDNQITIISEEGKKEYEKKPKTEVARDIINELAHLL
;
A
#
# COMPACT_ATOMS: atom_id res chain seq x y z
N MET A 1 -19.18 -5.72 5.07
CA MET A 1 -18.28 -6.35 6.09
C MET A 1 -17.24 -5.35 6.61
N LEU A 2 -17.46 -4.75 7.79
CA LEU A 2 -16.55 -3.74 8.39
C LEU A 2 -15.42 -4.36 9.24
N LYS A 3 -15.46 -5.66 9.51
CA LYS A 3 -14.45 -6.34 10.34
C LYS A 3 -13.04 -6.20 9.74
N GLY A 4 -12.12 -5.62 10.51
CA GLY A 4 -10.73 -5.37 10.11
C GLY A 4 -10.54 -4.16 9.21
N LYS A 5 -11.60 -3.44 8.82
CA LYS A 5 -11.50 -2.23 8.01
C LYS A 5 -11.02 -1.03 8.82
N LYS A 6 -10.18 -0.22 8.21
CA LYS A 6 -9.56 0.97 8.81
C LYS A 6 -10.25 2.23 8.31
N ILE A 7 -10.94 2.93 9.21
CA ILE A 7 -11.76 4.08 8.86
C ILE A 7 -11.15 5.37 9.43
N VAL A 8 -10.85 6.34 8.58
CA VAL A 8 -10.56 7.71 9.03
C VAL A 8 -11.89 8.44 9.18
N LEU A 9 -12.23 8.85 10.40
CA LEU A 9 -13.42 9.64 10.71
C LEU A 9 -13.07 11.11 10.85
N GLY A 10 -13.50 11.92 9.89
CA GLY A 10 -13.40 13.37 9.88
C GLY A 10 -14.57 14.02 10.62
N ILE A 11 -14.30 14.86 11.63
CA ILE A 11 -15.35 15.56 12.39
C ILE A 11 -15.19 17.07 12.21
N THR A 12 -16.28 17.75 11.84
CA THR A 12 -16.28 19.19 11.59
C THR A 12 -17.20 19.95 12.55
N GLY A 13 -17.11 21.27 12.55
CA GLY A 13 -17.80 22.16 13.50
C GLY A 13 -19.31 22.29 13.26
N SER A 14 -20.06 21.32 13.74
CA SER A 14 -21.52 21.29 13.71
C SER A 14 -22.07 20.72 15.01
N ILE A 15 -23.26 21.16 15.42
CA ILE A 15 -23.96 20.54 16.55
C ILE A 15 -24.12 19.02 16.36
N ALA A 16 -24.23 18.53 15.13
CA ALA A 16 -24.33 17.12 14.83
C ALA A 16 -23.05 16.30 15.19
N ALA A 17 -21.95 16.96 15.60
CA ALA A 17 -20.72 16.29 16.03
C ALA A 17 -20.94 15.31 17.22
N TYR A 18 -21.95 15.51 18.05
CA TYR A 18 -22.29 14.56 19.12
C TYR A 18 -22.65 13.17 18.56
N LYS A 19 -23.25 13.08 17.37
CA LYS A 19 -23.59 11.82 16.72
C LYS A 19 -22.34 11.01 16.32
N SER A 20 -21.18 11.67 16.16
CA SER A 20 -19.93 10.98 15.81
C SER A 20 -19.49 9.97 16.86
N CYS A 21 -19.86 10.17 18.14
CA CYS A 21 -19.63 9.17 19.20
C CYS A 21 -20.40 7.88 18.95
N LEU A 22 -21.63 7.98 18.46
CA LEU A 22 -22.45 6.83 18.13
C LEU A 22 -21.93 6.14 16.86
N ILE A 23 -21.50 6.90 15.87
CA ILE A 23 -20.85 6.38 14.65
C ILE A 23 -19.58 5.59 15.02
N ILE A 24 -18.68 6.15 15.87
CA ILE A 24 -17.49 5.45 16.36
C ILE A 24 -17.85 4.12 16.99
N ARG A 25 -18.84 4.12 17.91
CA ARG A 25 -19.28 2.90 18.60
C ARG A 25 -19.87 1.88 17.62
N GLY A 26 -20.67 2.34 16.65
CA GLY A 26 -21.26 1.49 15.59
C GLY A 26 -20.20 0.82 14.73
N LEU A 27 -19.18 1.58 14.30
CA LEU A 27 -18.06 1.08 13.51
C LEU A 27 -17.21 0.05 14.29
N ILE A 28 -16.81 0.39 15.53
CA ILE A 28 -16.01 -0.49 16.39
C ILE A 28 -16.78 -1.77 16.74
N LYS A 29 -18.09 -1.68 17.03
CA LYS A 29 -18.93 -2.86 17.31
C LYS A 29 -18.98 -3.83 16.14
N ARG A 30 -18.87 -3.33 14.90
CA ARG A 30 -18.77 -4.14 13.67
C ARG A 30 -17.34 -4.57 13.33
N GLY A 31 -16.36 -4.26 14.20
CA GLY A 31 -14.99 -4.71 14.09
C GLY A 31 -14.08 -3.81 13.26
N ALA A 32 -14.50 -2.58 12.95
CA ALA A 32 -13.64 -1.60 12.28
C ALA A 32 -12.65 -0.95 13.26
N GLU A 33 -11.52 -0.54 12.74
CA GLU A 33 -10.51 0.29 13.41
C GLU A 33 -10.72 1.75 13.01
N VAL A 34 -10.90 2.65 14.00
CA VAL A 34 -11.25 4.06 13.72
C VAL A 34 -10.12 4.99 14.14
N GLN A 35 -9.70 5.87 13.25
CA GLN A 35 -8.81 6.99 13.53
C GLN A 35 -9.55 8.31 13.31
N VAL A 36 -9.64 9.13 14.36
CA VAL A 36 -10.35 10.42 14.27
C VAL A 36 -9.42 11.54 13.84
N VAL A 37 -9.89 12.33 12.87
CA VAL A 37 -9.32 13.61 12.47
C VAL A 37 -10.38 14.71 12.69
N ILE A 38 -10.10 15.69 13.51
CA ILE A 38 -11.07 16.74 13.89
C ILE A 38 -10.59 18.13 13.47
N THR A 39 -11.50 18.94 12.93
CA THR A 39 -11.18 20.36 12.64
C THR A 39 -11.09 21.18 13.93
N PRO A 40 -10.38 22.34 13.91
CA PRO A 40 -10.41 23.28 15.05
C PRO A 40 -11.83 23.63 15.51
N ALA A 41 -12.74 23.93 14.57
CA ALA A 41 -14.14 24.21 14.87
C ALA A 41 -14.90 22.97 15.44
N GLY A 42 -14.49 21.76 15.07
CA GLY A 42 -15.11 20.54 15.61
C GLY A 42 -14.84 20.35 17.11
N LYS A 43 -13.67 20.80 17.58
CA LYS A 43 -13.30 20.73 19.02
C LYS A 43 -14.20 21.58 19.92
N GLU A 44 -14.85 22.60 19.37
CA GLU A 44 -15.80 23.43 20.12
C GLU A 44 -17.12 22.69 20.41
N PHE A 45 -17.46 21.69 19.61
CA PHE A 45 -18.70 20.90 19.77
C PHE A 45 -18.49 19.57 20.48
N ILE A 46 -17.31 18.98 20.34
CA ILE A 46 -16.98 17.70 21.00
C ILE A 46 -15.48 17.64 21.32
N THR A 47 -15.16 17.20 22.56
CA THR A 47 -13.77 17.21 23.01
C THR A 47 -12.95 16.02 22.46
N PRO A 48 -11.66 16.22 22.14
CA PRO A 48 -10.77 15.11 21.76
C PRO A 48 -10.70 14.00 22.81
N ILE A 49 -10.84 14.32 24.11
CA ILE A 49 -10.82 13.33 25.21
C ILE A 49 -11.96 12.33 25.04
N THR A 50 -13.18 12.79 24.74
CA THR A 50 -14.32 11.90 24.52
C THR A 50 -14.07 10.94 23.35
N LEU A 51 -13.52 11.46 22.25
CA LEU A 51 -13.27 10.68 21.05
C LEU A 51 -12.12 9.69 21.23
N SER A 52 -11.04 10.09 21.90
CA SER A 52 -9.91 9.20 22.19
C SER A 52 -10.27 8.09 23.17
N ALA A 53 -11.14 8.37 24.14
CA ALA A 53 -11.65 7.35 25.06
C ALA A 53 -12.48 6.27 24.34
N LEU A 54 -13.18 6.63 23.27
CA LEU A 54 -13.98 5.69 22.47
C LEU A 54 -13.13 4.86 21.49
N THR A 55 -12.11 5.48 20.88
CA THR A 55 -11.28 4.84 19.86
C THR A 55 -10.03 4.17 20.42
N HIS A 56 -9.65 4.49 21.67
CA HIS A 56 -8.36 4.14 22.29
C HIS A 56 -7.15 4.63 21.48
N LYS A 57 -7.33 5.71 20.70
CA LYS A 57 -6.30 6.33 19.89
C LYS A 57 -6.25 7.84 20.09
N PRO A 58 -5.08 8.47 19.89
CA PRO A 58 -4.99 9.93 19.86
C PRO A 58 -5.86 10.51 18.73
N VAL A 59 -6.51 11.63 19.03
CA VAL A 59 -7.27 12.41 18.04
C VAL A 59 -6.32 13.35 17.32
N VAL A 60 -6.31 13.28 16.00
CA VAL A 60 -5.47 14.15 15.15
C VAL A 60 -6.24 15.43 14.82
N SER A 61 -5.66 16.59 15.12
CA SER A 61 -6.27 17.88 14.81
C SER A 61 -5.32 18.90 14.20
N GLU A 62 -4.03 18.77 14.51
CA GLU A 62 -2.97 19.68 14.10
C GLU A 62 -1.89 18.94 13.33
N PHE A 63 -1.18 19.65 12.45
CA PHE A 63 -0.03 19.08 11.74
C PHE A 63 1.13 18.73 12.69
N PHE A 64 1.35 19.55 13.70
CA PHE A 64 2.43 19.41 14.66
C PHE A 64 1.86 19.13 16.04
N SER A 65 2.23 17.99 16.62
CA SER A 65 1.77 17.58 17.97
C SER A 65 2.56 18.27 19.08
N GLN A 66 3.86 18.54 18.83
CA GLN A 66 4.77 19.22 19.77
C GLN A 66 5.74 20.11 18.99
N ARG A 67 6.52 20.97 19.69
CA ARG A 67 7.53 21.84 19.08
C ARG A 67 8.90 21.16 18.90
N ASP A 68 8.96 19.85 18.97
CA ASP A 68 10.16 19.02 18.88
C ASP A 68 10.44 18.47 17.47
N GLY A 69 9.64 18.87 16.47
CA GLY A 69 9.73 18.39 15.09
C GLY A 69 8.88 17.15 14.81
N THR A 70 8.15 16.61 15.79
CA THR A 70 7.16 15.56 15.53
C THR A 70 5.94 16.13 14.84
N TRP A 71 5.48 15.47 13.80
CA TRP A 71 4.33 15.88 12.99
C TRP A 71 3.40 14.72 12.69
N ASN A 72 2.12 15.04 12.50
CA ASN A 72 1.12 14.08 12.09
C ASN A 72 1.11 13.97 10.56
N SER A 73 1.44 12.80 10.03
CA SER A 73 1.49 12.58 8.59
C SER A 73 0.08 12.35 8.03
N HIS A 74 -0.42 13.31 7.25
CA HIS A 74 -1.67 13.17 6.50
C HIS A 74 -1.56 12.12 5.38
N VAL A 75 -0.35 11.93 4.84
CA VAL A 75 -0.07 10.92 3.81
C VAL A 75 -0.20 9.52 4.40
N ASP A 76 0.34 9.29 5.61
CA ASP A 76 0.23 8.00 6.27
C ASP A 76 -1.21 7.64 6.61
N LEU A 77 -2.03 8.64 7.00
CA LEU A 77 -3.47 8.45 7.21
C LEU A 77 -4.19 8.08 5.90
N GLY A 78 -3.82 8.74 4.80
CA GLY A 78 -4.37 8.46 3.46
C GLY A 78 -3.99 7.07 2.92
N LEU A 79 -2.83 6.55 3.31
CA LEU A 79 -2.36 5.21 2.95
C LEU A 79 -2.88 4.12 3.89
N TRP A 80 -3.15 4.46 5.16
CA TRP A 80 -3.62 3.54 6.18
C TRP A 80 -5.10 3.20 6.03
N ALA A 81 -5.92 4.14 5.53
CA ALA A 81 -7.37 4.02 5.52
C ALA A 81 -7.89 3.12 4.39
N ASP A 82 -8.89 2.29 4.71
CA ASP A 82 -9.73 1.59 3.74
C ASP A 82 -10.92 2.46 3.29
N ALA A 83 -11.34 3.43 4.11
CA ALA A 83 -12.29 4.48 3.76
C ALA A 83 -12.11 5.72 4.64
N MET A 84 -12.56 6.88 4.13
CA MET A 84 -12.72 8.09 4.93
C MET A 84 -14.20 8.45 5.03
N LEU A 85 -14.68 8.69 6.25
CA LEU A 85 -16.02 9.21 6.53
C LEU A 85 -15.91 10.59 7.13
N ILE A 86 -16.57 11.60 6.54
CA ILE A 86 -16.66 12.96 7.09
C ILE A 86 -18.06 13.17 7.64
N ALA A 87 -18.21 13.03 8.94
CA ALA A 87 -19.50 13.07 9.65
C ALA A 87 -19.37 13.72 11.03
N PRO A 88 -19.95 14.93 11.20
CA PRO A 88 -20.66 15.74 10.23
C PRO A 88 -19.74 16.45 9.22
N CYS A 89 -20.25 16.75 8.02
CA CYS A 89 -19.61 17.61 7.04
C CYS A 89 -20.37 18.95 6.90
N THR A 90 -19.77 20.04 7.34
CA THR A 90 -20.34 21.39 7.21
C THR A 90 -20.20 21.95 5.80
N ALA A 91 -21.03 22.95 5.43
CA ALA A 91 -20.92 23.67 4.16
C ALA A 91 -19.53 24.29 3.95
N SER A 92 -18.90 24.80 5.00
CA SER A 92 -17.53 25.34 4.95
C SER A 92 -16.50 24.26 4.57
N THR A 93 -16.56 23.10 5.23
CA THR A 93 -15.66 21.96 4.92
C THR A 93 -15.90 21.46 3.50
N MET A 94 -17.17 21.31 3.11
CA MET A 94 -17.55 20.89 1.77
C MET A 94 -17.00 21.83 0.68
N GLY A 95 -17.11 23.14 0.88
CA GLY A 95 -16.54 24.13 -0.02
C GLY A 95 -15.02 24.03 -0.13
N LYS A 96 -14.32 23.85 0.99
CA LYS A 96 -12.87 23.67 1.01
C LYS A 96 -12.45 22.39 0.28
N MET A 97 -13.15 21.28 0.50
CA MET A 97 -12.90 20.02 -0.21
C MET A 97 -13.09 20.17 -1.72
N ALA A 98 -14.20 20.80 -2.16
CA ALA A 98 -14.50 20.99 -3.57
C ALA A 98 -13.47 21.88 -4.31
N HIS A 99 -12.80 22.80 -3.58
CA HIS A 99 -11.84 23.75 -4.15
C HIS A 99 -10.38 23.47 -3.75
N GLY A 100 -10.10 22.37 -3.03
CA GLY A 100 -8.75 21.99 -2.65
C GLY A 100 -8.06 22.92 -1.66
N ILE A 101 -8.81 23.57 -0.77
CA ILE A 101 -8.27 24.55 0.21
C ILE A 101 -7.76 23.79 1.46
N ALA A 102 -6.50 23.42 1.46
CA ALA A 102 -5.85 22.59 2.49
C ALA A 102 -5.37 23.42 3.69
N ASP A 103 -6.28 24.08 4.41
CA ASP A 103 -5.97 24.98 5.53
C ASP A 103 -6.02 24.30 6.92
N ASN A 104 -6.33 23.02 6.98
CA ASN A 104 -6.37 22.25 8.21
C ASN A 104 -6.06 20.74 7.95
N MET A 105 -5.77 20.01 9.02
CA MET A 105 -5.37 18.62 8.96
C MET A 105 -6.42 17.72 8.28
N LEU A 106 -7.71 17.96 8.48
CA LEU A 106 -8.78 17.15 7.90
C LEU A 106 -8.81 17.27 6.36
N ILE A 107 -8.79 18.52 5.84
CA ILE A 107 -8.80 18.73 4.39
C ILE A 107 -7.54 18.21 3.73
N THR A 108 -6.38 18.39 4.38
CA THR A 108 -5.11 17.86 3.86
C THR A 108 -5.10 16.33 3.83
N THR A 109 -5.68 15.68 4.84
CA THR A 109 -5.87 14.22 4.85
C THR A 109 -6.82 13.79 3.73
N TYR A 110 -7.94 14.52 3.52
CA TYR A 110 -8.86 14.26 2.42
C TYR A 110 -8.16 14.33 1.05
N LEU A 111 -7.38 15.38 0.79
CA LEU A 111 -6.65 15.54 -0.47
C LEU A 111 -5.56 14.48 -0.70
N SER A 112 -5.11 13.81 0.36
CA SER A 112 -4.14 12.70 0.31
C SER A 112 -4.80 11.32 0.31
N MET A 113 -6.15 11.27 0.39
CA MET A 113 -6.90 10.02 0.52
C MET A 113 -6.93 9.27 -0.80
N LYS A 114 -6.57 7.99 -0.75
CA LYS A 114 -6.68 7.06 -1.88
C LYS A 114 -7.92 6.16 -1.78
N ALA A 115 -8.41 5.99 -0.57
CA ALA A 115 -9.57 5.18 -0.28
C ALA A 115 -10.87 5.95 -0.58
N PRO A 116 -12.01 5.27 -0.77
CA PRO A 116 -13.32 5.89 -0.94
C PRO A 116 -13.66 6.88 0.18
N VAL A 117 -14.26 8.02 -0.17
CA VAL A 117 -14.64 9.07 0.78
C VAL A 117 -16.15 9.21 0.85
N PHE A 118 -16.68 9.11 2.06
CA PHE A 118 -18.09 9.29 2.39
C PHE A 118 -18.30 10.60 3.11
N ILE A 119 -19.33 11.31 2.73
CA ILE A 119 -19.63 12.65 3.23
C ILE A 119 -21.06 12.66 3.77
N ALA A 120 -21.23 12.95 5.06
CA ALA A 120 -22.53 13.13 5.70
C ALA A 120 -22.78 14.63 5.98
N PRO A 121 -23.50 15.34 5.11
CA PRO A 121 -23.78 16.76 5.28
C PRO A 121 -24.58 17.06 6.54
N ALA A 122 -24.23 18.19 7.20
CA ALA A 122 -24.97 18.72 8.35
C ALA A 122 -24.97 20.25 8.31
N MET A 123 -26.11 20.84 8.03
CA MET A 123 -26.27 22.29 7.92
C MET A 123 -27.75 22.68 7.99
N ASP A 124 -28.02 23.99 8.12
CA ASP A 124 -29.38 24.49 8.05
C ASP A 124 -29.99 24.32 6.66
N LEU A 125 -31.33 24.31 6.61
CA LEU A 125 -32.14 24.11 5.41
C LEU A 125 -31.76 25.06 4.25
N ASP A 126 -31.61 26.34 4.55
CA ASP A 126 -31.31 27.37 3.51
C ASP A 126 -29.84 27.24 3.05
N MET A 127 -28.93 26.90 3.95
CA MET A 127 -27.53 26.54 3.61
C MET A 127 -27.47 25.32 2.70
N TYR A 128 -28.29 24.31 2.97
CA TYR A 128 -28.32 23.10 2.15
C TYR A 128 -28.84 23.38 0.74
N LYS A 129 -29.91 24.22 0.62
CA LYS A 129 -30.50 24.63 -0.66
C LYS A 129 -29.66 25.66 -1.41
N HIS A 130 -28.70 26.29 -0.76
CA HIS A 130 -27.93 27.37 -1.39
C HIS A 130 -27.20 26.87 -2.65
N PRO A 131 -27.25 27.63 -3.78
CA PRO A 131 -26.66 27.20 -5.04
C PRO A 131 -25.18 26.79 -4.94
N SER A 132 -24.39 27.50 -4.12
CA SER A 132 -22.98 27.14 -3.91
C SER A 132 -22.79 25.77 -3.21
N THR A 133 -23.65 25.45 -2.23
CA THR A 133 -23.62 24.13 -1.56
C THR A 133 -23.98 23.02 -2.53
N GLN A 134 -25.03 23.23 -3.34
CA GLN A 134 -25.44 22.26 -4.36
C GLN A 134 -24.35 22.08 -5.44
N ALA A 135 -23.70 23.18 -5.85
CA ALA A 135 -22.57 23.11 -6.80
C ALA A 135 -21.38 22.35 -6.21
N ASN A 136 -21.03 22.60 -4.94
CA ASN A 136 -19.95 21.89 -4.24
C ASN A 136 -20.25 20.39 -4.10
N MET A 137 -21.49 20.02 -3.76
CA MET A 137 -21.93 18.62 -3.70
C MET A 137 -21.76 17.93 -5.06
N LYS A 138 -22.21 18.57 -6.13
CA LYS A 138 -22.05 18.05 -7.49
C LYS A 138 -20.58 17.88 -7.89
N THR A 139 -19.73 18.84 -7.51
CA THR A 139 -18.29 18.78 -7.75
C THR A 139 -17.68 17.57 -7.00
N LEU A 140 -18.02 17.40 -5.73
CA LEU A 140 -17.50 16.30 -4.92
C LEU A 140 -17.98 14.92 -5.41
N LEU A 141 -19.22 14.81 -5.86
CA LEU A 141 -19.73 13.62 -6.56
C LEU A 141 -18.94 13.35 -7.84
N GLY A 142 -18.62 14.40 -8.61
CA GLY A 142 -17.77 14.29 -9.81
C GLY A 142 -16.33 13.85 -9.53
N TYR A 143 -15.83 14.04 -8.30
CA TYR A 143 -14.54 13.52 -7.84
C TYR A 143 -14.62 12.07 -7.35
N GLY A 144 -15.79 11.43 -7.41
CA GLY A 144 -15.99 10.05 -6.96
C GLY A 144 -16.27 9.91 -5.47
N ASN A 145 -16.59 11.00 -4.76
CA ASN A 145 -16.99 10.90 -3.36
C ASN A 145 -18.45 10.44 -3.24
N HIS A 146 -18.76 9.74 -2.15
CA HIS A 146 -20.09 9.25 -1.82
C HIS A 146 -20.78 10.19 -0.86
N ILE A 147 -21.91 10.78 -1.26
CA ILE A 147 -22.70 11.66 -0.37
C ILE A 147 -23.81 10.84 0.27
N ILE A 148 -23.80 10.78 1.61
CA ILE A 148 -24.89 10.22 2.39
C ILE A 148 -25.92 11.33 2.56
N GLU A 149 -27.06 11.19 1.92
CA GLU A 149 -28.10 12.21 1.90
C GLU A 149 -28.57 12.58 3.32
N PRO A 150 -28.68 13.87 3.64
CA PRO A 150 -29.17 14.28 4.95
C PRO A 150 -30.67 13.99 5.09
N GLU A 151 -31.06 13.68 6.33
CA GLU A 151 -32.46 13.42 6.70
C GLU A 151 -33.30 14.71 6.66
N VAL A 152 -34.61 14.51 6.48
CA VAL A 152 -35.62 15.57 6.66
C VAL A 152 -36.14 15.50 8.10
N GLY A 153 -36.03 16.61 8.84
CA GLY A 153 -36.47 16.69 10.21
C GLY A 153 -36.23 18.02 10.88
N PHE A 154 -36.45 18.10 12.18
CA PHE A 154 -36.17 19.30 12.96
C PHE A 154 -34.68 19.61 13.03
N LEU A 155 -34.33 20.81 12.69
CA LEU A 155 -32.99 21.38 12.75
C LEU A 155 -32.77 22.12 14.08
N ALA A 156 -31.51 22.36 14.44
CA ALA A 156 -31.17 23.11 15.65
C ALA A 156 -31.66 24.55 15.63
N SER A 157 -31.94 25.11 14.43
CA SER A 157 -32.57 26.42 14.23
C SER A 157 -34.07 26.45 14.57
N GLY A 158 -34.69 25.29 14.84
CA GLY A 158 -36.14 25.16 15.00
C GLY A 158 -36.92 25.02 13.70
N LEU A 159 -36.24 25.07 12.55
CA LEU A 159 -36.85 24.84 11.24
C LEU A 159 -36.97 23.33 10.97
N GLU A 160 -37.93 22.97 10.14
CA GLU A 160 -38.08 21.60 9.65
C GLU A 160 -37.73 21.48 8.19
N GLY A 161 -36.84 20.57 7.83
CA GLY A 161 -36.45 20.39 6.43
C GLY A 161 -35.22 19.52 6.25
N LYS A 162 -34.74 19.43 5.01
CA LYS A 162 -33.57 18.64 4.63
C LYS A 162 -32.28 19.40 5.00
N GLY A 163 -31.37 18.76 5.72
CA GLY A 163 -30.09 19.33 6.18
C GLY A 163 -29.59 18.71 7.48
N ARG A 164 -30.44 17.94 8.18
CA ARG A 164 -30.08 17.17 9.35
C ARG A 164 -29.16 16.01 8.95
N MET A 165 -28.00 15.91 9.60
CA MET A 165 -27.12 14.73 9.36
C MET A 165 -27.88 13.44 9.58
N GLU A 166 -27.73 12.51 8.66
CA GLU A 166 -28.34 11.17 8.71
C GLU A 166 -28.07 10.46 10.05
N GLU A 167 -28.89 9.52 10.41
CA GLU A 167 -28.76 8.80 11.67
C GLU A 167 -27.49 7.91 11.70
N PRO A 168 -26.80 7.81 12.85
CA PRO A 168 -25.55 7.06 12.97
C PRO A 168 -25.60 5.62 12.48
N ASP A 169 -26.67 4.92 12.76
CA ASP A 169 -26.82 3.53 12.35
C ASP A 169 -26.93 3.38 10.84
N ILE A 170 -27.66 4.29 10.17
CA ILE A 170 -27.79 4.32 8.70
C ILE A 170 -26.44 4.66 8.05
N ILE A 171 -25.71 5.65 8.61
CA ILE A 171 -24.35 5.99 8.13
C ILE A 171 -23.42 4.77 8.19
N VAL A 172 -23.43 4.06 9.32
CA VAL A 172 -22.61 2.84 9.50
C VAL A 172 -23.04 1.72 8.57
N GLU A 173 -24.36 1.56 8.35
CA GLU A 173 -24.89 0.60 7.38
C GLU A 173 -24.52 0.92 5.95
N CYS A 174 -24.48 2.21 5.56
CA CYS A 174 -24.02 2.62 4.23
C CYS A 174 -22.58 2.18 3.97
N LEU A 175 -21.68 2.34 4.95
CA LEU A 175 -20.29 1.88 4.82
C LEU A 175 -20.22 0.34 4.79
N ASP A 176 -20.97 -0.34 5.66
CA ASP A 176 -20.96 -1.81 5.71
C ASP A 176 -21.43 -2.40 4.38
N ARG A 177 -22.54 -1.89 3.84
CA ARG A 177 -23.08 -2.30 2.54
C ARG A 177 -22.11 -2.02 1.40
N PHE A 178 -21.45 -0.87 1.40
CA PHE A 178 -20.44 -0.55 0.38
C PHE A 178 -19.29 -1.57 0.35
N PHE A 179 -18.79 -1.97 1.52
CA PHE A 179 -17.74 -3.00 1.59
C PHE A 179 -18.27 -4.40 1.26
N ASP A 180 -19.53 -4.69 1.54
CA ASP A 180 -20.17 -5.94 1.13
C ASP A 180 -20.36 -5.99 -0.39
N GLU A 181 -20.84 -4.89 -1.01
CA GLU A 181 -20.99 -4.77 -2.45
C GLU A 181 -19.63 -4.83 -3.18
N GLN A 182 -18.58 -4.20 -2.63
CA GLN A 182 -17.21 -4.35 -3.16
C GLN A 182 -16.71 -5.79 -3.05
N ALA A 183 -16.99 -6.46 -1.94
CA ALA A 183 -16.61 -7.86 -1.77
C ALA A 183 -17.39 -8.77 -2.73
N GLN A 184 -18.69 -8.48 -2.97
CA GLN A 184 -19.52 -9.19 -3.94
C GLN A 184 -19.10 -8.87 -5.39
N GLN A 185 -18.84 -7.60 -5.72
CA GLN A 185 -18.33 -7.21 -7.04
C GLN A 185 -16.94 -7.81 -7.31
N ASN A 186 -16.07 -7.88 -6.31
CA ASN A 186 -14.81 -8.60 -6.42
C ASN A 186 -15.05 -10.11 -6.56
N ALA A 187 -16.04 -10.67 -5.86
CA ALA A 187 -16.46 -12.07 -6.03
C ALA A 187 -17.18 -12.30 -7.38
N GLU A 188 -18.05 -11.37 -7.83
CA GLU A 188 -18.74 -11.42 -9.12
C GLU A 188 -17.79 -11.05 -10.29
N THR A 189 -16.81 -10.16 -10.10
CA THR A 189 -15.71 -9.96 -11.07
C THR A 189 -14.77 -11.14 -11.07
N ASP A 190 -14.56 -11.81 -9.94
CA ASP A 190 -13.89 -13.10 -9.88
C ASP A 190 -14.78 -14.22 -10.46
N GLU A 191 -16.11 -14.17 -10.30
CA GLU A 191 -17.06 -15.08 -10.95
C GLU A 191 -17.34 -14.70 -12.43
N ALA A 192 -17.50 -13.43 -12.79
CA ALA A 192 -17.65 -12.98 -14.18
C ALA A 192 -16.32 -13.00 -14.95
N ALA A 193 -15.18 -12.76 -14.28
CA ALA A 193 -13.86 -13.11 -14.80
C ALA A 193 -13.74 -14.64 -14.91
N SER A 194 -14.37 -15.42 -14.03
CA SER A 194 -14.47 -16.89 -14.15
C SER A 194 -15.43 -17.33 -15.25
N GLU A 195 -16.45 -16.57 -15.60
CA GLU A 195 -17.39 -16.93 -16.71
C GLU A 195 -16.91 -16.46 -18.09
N ASN A 196 -16.23 -15.32 -18.21
CA ASN A 196 -15.53 -14.90 -19.44
C ASN A 196 -14.12 -15.49 -19.57
N CYS A 197 -13.52 -15.98 -18.48
CA CYS A 197 -12.31 -16.80 -18.50
C CYS A 197 -12.60 -18.31 -18.50
N LYS A 198 -13.86 -18.77 -18.47
CA LYS A 198 -14.20 -20.21 -18.57
C LYS A 198 -13.88 -20.86 -19.91
N GLU A 199 -13.37 -20.09 -20.86
CA GLU A 199 -12.75 -20.68 -22.05
C GLU A 199 -11.21 -20.61 -22.11
N LYS A 200 -10.50 -19.88 -21.19
CA LYS A 200 -9.03 -19.92 -21.14
C LYS A 200 -8.50 -19.48 -19.77
N GLU A 201 -8.31 -20.36 -18.89
CA GLU A 201 -7.49 -20.46 -17.66
C GLU A 201 -8.31 -20.86 -16.44
N SER A 202 -8.76 -22.14 -16.45
CA SER A 202 -9.02 -22.91 -15.23
C SER A 202 -7.87 -22.73 -14.24
N ASP A 203 -8.14 -22.78 -12.93
CA ASP A 203 -7.16 -22.91 -11.83
C ASP A 203 -6.06 -23.91 -12.20
N LYS A 204 -5.09 -23.46 -12.98
CA LYS A 204 -3.94 -24.28 -13.31
C LYS A 204 -3.07 -24.30 -12.07
N LEU A 205 -3.17 -25.37 -11.31
CA LEU A 205 -2.13 -25.78 -10.35
C LEU A 205 -0.90 -26.27 -11.14
N ASP A 206 -0.48 -25.47 -12.13
CA ASP A 206 0.61 -25.81 -13.05
C ASP A 206 1.98 -25.73 -12.40
N LEU A 207 2.07 -25.14 -11.22
CA LEU A 207 3.25 -25.16 -10.35
C LEU A 207 3.14 -26.18 -9.21
N LYS A 208 2.12 -27.05 -9.21
CA LYS A 208 1.95 -28.04 -8.15
C LYS A 208 3.17 -28.96 -8.05
N GLY A 209 3.72 -29.04 -6.84
CA GLY A 209 4.92 -29.85 -6.54
C GLY A 209 6.24 -29.19 -6.96
N LYS A 210 6.21 -27.98 -7.52
CA LYS A 210 7.42 -27.20 -7.79
C LYS A 210 7.85 -26.42 -6.55
N LYS A 211 9.14 -26.36 -6.32
CA LYS A 211 9.76 -25.60 -5.22
C LYS A 211 10.38 -24.33 -5.76
N ILE A 212 9.90 -23.18 -5.30
CA ILE A 212 10.34 -21.88 -5.81
C ILE A 212 10.87 -21.03 -4.67
N MET A 213 12.10 -20.55 -4.80
CA MET A 213 12.72 -19.61 -3.89
C MET A 213 12.61 -18.19 -4.47
N ILE A 214 12.22 -17.24 -3.63
CA ILE A 214 12.05 -15.83 -4.03
C ILE A 214 12.80 -14.95 -3.03
N THR A 215 13.63 -14.02 -3.52
CA THR A 215 14.20 -12.96 -2.69
C THR A 215 13.38 -11.69 -2.83
N ALA A 216 13.07 -10.99 -1.73
CA ALA A 216 12.25 -9.79 -1.71
C ALA A 216 12.75 -8.73 -0.73
N GLY A 217 12.35 -7.48 -0.94
CA GLY A 217 12.71 -6.38 -0.05
C GLY A 217 14.11 -5.80 -0.28
N PRO A 218 14.52 -4.82 0.54
CA PRO A 218 15.88 -4.27 0.55
C PRO A 218 16.80 -5.13 1.41
N THR A 219 18.11 -4.89 1.33
CA THR A 219 19.05 -5.23 2.40
C THR A 219 19.56 -3.98 3.09
N TYR A 220 19.88 -4.09 4.38
CA TYR A 220 20.42 -3.01 5.21
C TYR A 220 21.83 -3.37 5.67
N GLU A 221 22.79 -2.59 5.18
CA GLU A 221 24.21 -2.75 5.51
C GLU A 221 24.58 -1.77 6.62
N LYS A 222 24.75 -2.27 7.83
CA LYS A 222 24.97 -1.43 9.02
C LYS A 222 26.25 -0.60 8.91
N ILE A 223 26.13 0.69 9.21
CA ILE A 223 27.27 1.60 9.46
C ILE A 223 27.59 1.56 10.96
N ASP A 224 26.56 1.63 11.79
CA ASP A 224 26.59 1.58 13.24
C ASP A 224 25.24 1.03 13.76
N PRO A 225 25.02 0.89 15.09
CA PRO A 225 23.74 0.35 15.62
C PRO A 225 22.49 1.15 15.23
N VAL A 226 22.64 2.33 14.62
CA VAL A 226 21.50 3.24 14.33
C VAL A 226 21.35 3.51 12.83
N ARG A 227 22.44 3.47 12.04
CA ARG A 227 22.46 3.88 10.63
C ARG A 227 22.91 2.74 9.73
N PHE A 228 22.36 2.71 8.53
CA PHE A 228 22.65 1.71 7.51
C PHE A 228 22.65 2.31 6.10
N ILE A 229 23.20 1.58 5.15
CA ILE A 229 23.09 1.79 3.71
C ILE A 229 22.05 0.79 3.20
N GLY A 230 21.10 1.23 2.38
CA GLY A 230 20.08 0.37 1.82
C GLY A 230 19.34 1.01 0.66
N ASN A 231 18.48 0.25 0.00
CA ASN A 231 17.69 0.66 -1.15
C ASN A 231 16.25 0.99 -0.75
N TYR A 232 15.56 1.81 -1.56
CA TYR A 232 14.16 2.23 -1.32
C TYR A 232 13.12 1.14 -1.62
N SER A 233 13.48 -0.13 -1.71
CA SER A 233 12.56 -1.20 -2.00
C SER A 233 11.52 -1.40 -0.88
N SER A 234 10.26 -1.56 -1.25
CA SER A 234 9.17 -1.90 -0.33
C SER A 234 8.87 -3.41 -0.24
N GLY A 235 9.48 -4.23 -1.09
CA GLY A 235 9.24 -5.66 -1.18
C GLY A 235 7.97 -6.07 -1.93
N LYS A 236 7.04 -5.15 -2.24
CA LYS A 236 5.71 -5.45 -2.82
C LYS A 236 5.76 -6.39 -4.02
N MET A 237 6.71 -6.23 -4.95
CA MET A 237 6.79 -7.07 -6.13
C MET A 237 7.15 -8.52 -5.79
N GLY A 238 8.16 -8.74 -4.94
CA GLY A 238 8.57 -10.07 -4.50
C GLY A 238 7.49 -10.80 -3.71
N PHE A 239 6.73 -10.08 -2.87
CA PHE A 239 5.59 -10.63 -2.16
C PHE A 239 4.45 -11.01 -3.13
N ALA A 240 4.13 -10.16 -4.12
CA ALA A 240 3.13 -10.49 -5.14
C ALA A 240 3.51 -11.75 -5.96
N LEU A 241 4.81 -11.92 -6.28
CA LEU A 241 5.31 -13.13 -6.93
C LEU A 241 5.17 -14.37 -6.04
N ALA A 242 5.45 -14.23 -4.74
CA ALA A 242 5.33 -15.33 -3.79
C ALA A 242 3.88 -15.80 -3.63
N GLU A 243 2.94 -14.86 -3.50
CA GLU A 243 1.51 -15.15 -3.42
C GLU A 243 0.99 -15.82 -4.71
N GLU A 244 1.40 -15.33 -5.89
CA GLU A 244 1.00 -15.93 -7.17
C GLU A 244 1.55 -17.35 -7.34
N CYS A 245 2.81 -17.60 -6.99
CA CYS A 245 3.39 -18.96 -7.02
C CYS A 245 2.64 -19.89 -6.06
N CYS A 246 2.34 -19.44 -4.83
CA CYS A 246 1.59 -20.19 -3.83
C CYS A 246 0.18 -20.51 -4.32
N ARG A 247 -0.54 -19.55 -4.91
CA ARG A 247 -1.87 -19.71 -5.50
C ARG A 247 -1.89 -20.78 -6.60
N ARG A 248 -0.79 -20.88 -7.37
CA ARG A 248 -0.62 -21.90 -8.44
C ARG A 248 -0.08 -23.23 -7.94
N GLY A 249 0.01 -23.43 -6.62
CA GLY A 249 0.33 -24.71 -5.97
C GLY A 249 1.81 -25.00 -5.77
N ALA A 250 2.70 -23.99 -5.93
CA ALA A 250 4.11 -24.15 -5.62
C ALA A 250 4.39 -24.18 -4.12
N GLU A 251 5.43 -24.89 -3.71
CA GLU A 251 6.06 -24.76 -2.39
C GLU A 251 7.01 -23.56 -2.43
N VAL A 252 6.63 -22.47 -1.76
CA VAL A 252 7.35 -21.20 -1.83
C VAL A 252 8.21 -20.95 -0.61
N THR A 253 9.51 -20.67 -0.83
CA THR A 253 10.42 -20.12 0.18
C THR A 253 10.71 -18.66 -0.15
N LEU A 254 10.28 -17.75 0.72
CA LEU A 254 10.45 -16.30 0.58
C LEU A 254 11.57 -15.82 1.51
N VAL A 255 12.72 -15.42 0.96
CA VAL A 255 13.80 -14.76 1.70
C VAL A 255 13.56 -13.26 1.65
N ALA A 256 13.11 -12.70 2.75
CA ALA A 256 12.65 -11.32 2.84
C ALA A 256 13.62 -10.43 3.63
N GLY A 257 14.10 -9.35 3.00
CA GLY A 257 14.76 -8.25 3.70
C GLY A 257 13.78 -7.44 4.56
N PRO A 258 14.24 -6.40 5.29
CA PRO A 258 13.43 -5.67 6.25
C PRO A 258 12.24 -4.96 5.60
N VAL A 259 11.05 -5.52 5.74
CA VAL A 259 9.78 -4.97 5.24
C VAL A 259 8.65 -5.27 6.23
N SER A 260 7.62 -4.43 6.25
CA SER A 260 6.43 -4.60 7.10
C SER A 260 5.30 -5.39 6.43
N LEU A 261 5.55 -6.01 5.28
CA LEU A 261 4.55 -6.81 4.58
C LEU A 261 4.37 -8.18 5.23
N SER A 262 3.14 -8.68 5.24
CA SER A 262 2.79 -10.06 5.57
C SER A 262 2.60 -10.88 4.30
N CYS A 263 2.67 -12.20 4.41
CA CYS A 263 2.36 -13.15 3.35
C CYS A 263 1.48 -14.28 3.89
N SER A 264 0.94 -15.10 3.00
CA SER A 264 0.18 -16.30 3.35
C SER A 264 0.99 -17.23 4.27
N GLU A 265 0.33 -17.88 5.25
CA GLU A 265 0.92 -18.87 6.14
C GLU A 265 1.47 -20.10 5.39
N ALA A 266 1.01 -20.34 4.16
CA ALA A 266 1.51 -21.41 3.31
C ALA A 266 2.89 -21.12 2.71
N ILE A 267 3.38 -19.88 2.81
CA ILE A 267 4.70 -19.46 2.32
C ILE A 267 5.73 -19.60 3.45
N HIS A 268 6.79 -20.35 3.22
CA HIS A 268 7.91 -20.43 4.15
C HIS A 268 8.75 -19.16 4.07
N ARG A 269 8.55 -18.24 5.01
CA ARG A 269 9.27 -16.97 5.08
C ARG A 269 10.52 -17.06 5.94
N ILE A 270 11.63 -16.52 5.42
CA ILE A 270 12.91 -16.37 6.11
C ILE A 270 13.24 -14.88 6.12
N ASP A 271 13.21 -14.25 7.29
CA ASP A 271 13.57 -12.83 7.43
C ASP A 271 15.08 -12.69 7.57
N VAL A 272 15.65 -11.74 6.85
CA VAL A 272 17.07 -11.40 6.83
C VAL A 272 17.25 -9.89 6.86
N GLU A 273 18.40 -9.40 7.31
CA GLU A 273 18.67 -7.97 7.38
C GLU A 273 19.69 -7.52 6.33
N SER A 274 20.78 -8.24 6.20
CA SER A 274 21.94 -7.88 5.35
C SER A 274 22.02 -8.68 4.06
N CYS A 275 22.83 -8.20 3.12
CA CYS A 275 23.19 -8.94 1.90
C CYS A 275 23.82 -10.29 2.22
N GLU A 276 24.67 -10.35 3.24
CA GLU A 276 25.33 -11.59 3.66
C GLU A 276 24.32 -12.64 4.14
N GLU A 277 23.37 -12.24 5.00
CA GLU A 277 22.31 -13.13 5.48
C GLU A 277 21.42 -13.59 4.33
N MET A 278 21.04 -12.68 3.42
CA MET A 278 20.25 -13.02 2.24
C MET A 278 21.00 -13.98 1.32
N TYR A 279 22.30 -13.78 1.12
CA TYR A 279 23.15 -14.67 0.34
C TYR A 279 23.19 -16.08 0.92
N GLN A 280 23.40 -16.21 2.23
CA GLN A 280 23.44 -17.52 2.92
C GLN A 280 22.09 -18.22 2.85
N ALA A 281 21.00 -17.52 3.15
CA ALA A 281 19.65 -18.06 3.10
C ALA A 281 19.24 -18.48 1.68
N ALA A 282 19.49 -17.62 0.68
CA ALA A 282 19.18 -17.90 -0.72
C ALA A 282 20.00 -19.08 -1.27
N THR A 283 21.31 -19.13 -0.99
CA THR A 283 22.19 -20.22 -1.42
C THR A 283 21.74 -21.56 -0.85
N LYS A 284 21.39 -21.57 0.45
CA LYS A 284 20.90 -22.79 1.13
C LYS A 284 19.55 -23.25 0.56
N ALA A 285 18.61 -22.32 0.35
CA ALA A 285 17.30 -22.66 -0.21
C ALA A 285 17.38 -23.13 -1.66
N PHE A 286 18.20 -22.48 -2.50
CA PHE A 286 18.31 -22.77 -3.92
C PHE A 286 18.78 -24.19 -4.22
N ALA A 287 19.59 -24.79 -3.36
CA ALA A 287 20.09 -26.15 -3.54
C ALA A 287 18.98 -27.21 -3.71
N SER A 288 17.78 -26.94 -3.21
CA SER A 288 16.63 -27.88 -3.23
C SER A 288 15.40 -27.33 -3.95
N THR A 289 15.54 -26.25 -4.75
CA THR A 289 14.43 -25.64 -5.49
C THR A 289 14.51 -25.88 -6.98
N ASP A 290 13.36 -25.83 -7.65
CA ASP A 290 13.25 -25.93 -9.13
C ASP A 290 13.49 -24.57 -9.78
N ALA A 291 13.17 -23.48 -9.08
CA ALA A 291 13.41 -22.13 -9.58
C ALA A 291 13.77 -21.13 -8.48
N ALA A 292 14.48 -20.07 -8.88
CA ALA A 292 14.77 -18.91 -8.07
C ALA A 292 14.32 -17.63 -8.78
N ILE A 293 13.60 -16.75 -8.06
CA ILE A 293 13.21 -15.41 -8.53
C ILE A 293 13.92 -14.37 -7.67
N LEU A 294 14.88 -13.67 -8.26
CA LEU A 294 15.75 -12.74 -7.56
C LEU A 294 15.20 -11.31 -7.72
N CYS A 295 14.24 -10.96 -6.85
CA CYS A 295 13.52 -9.68 -6.89
C CYS A 295 13.97 -8.69 -5.81
N ALA A 296 14.82 -9.09 -4.87
CA ALA A 296 15.32 -8.22 -3.81
C ALA A 296 16.18 -7.09 -4.38
N ALA A 297 16.10 -5.91 -3.75
CA ALA A 297 16.98 -4.78 -4.01
C ALA A 297 18.17 -4.84 -3.03
N VAL A 298 19.13 -5.67 -3.37
CA VAL A 298 20.35 -5.88 -2.57
C VAL A 298 21.26 -4.67 -2.70
N ALA A 299 21.87 -4.24 -1.61
CA ALA A 299 22.90 -3.19 -1.64
C ALA A 299 24.18 -3.73 -2.28
N ASP A 300 24.72 -3.02 -3.27
CA ASP A 300 25.94 -3.40 -3.98
C ASP A 300 27.22 -3.20 -3.14
N PHE A 301 27.14 -2.34 -2.12
CA PHE A 301 28.25 -1.99 -1.25
C PHE A 301 27.84 -2.03 0.22
N LYS A 302 28.80 -2.40 1.09
CA LYS A 302 28.68 -2.34 2.55
C LYS A 302 29.88 -1.62 3.16
N PRO A 303 29.76 -1.03 4.36
CA PRO A 303 30.91 -0.51 5.08
C PRO A 303 31.97 -1.61 5.30
N SER A 304 33.24 -1.25 5.14
CA SER A 304 34.35 -2.18 5.40
C SER A 304 34.44 -2.59 6.87
N GLU A 305 33.98 -1.72 7.75
CA GLU A 305 33.94 -1.90 9.20
C GLU A 305 32.62 -1.37 9.74
N ILE A 306 32.02 -2.08 10.69
CA ILE A 306 30.80 -1.67 11.38
C ILE A 306 31.20 -1.15 12.74
N ALA A 307 30.80 0.07 13.07
CA ALA A 307 31.07 0.64 14.38
C ALA A 307 30.16 0.02 15.47
N ASP A 308 30.75 -0.43 16.57
CA ASP A 308 30.04 -1.01 17.70
C ASP A 308 29.15 0.00 18.45
N ARG A 309 29.40 1.29 18.27
CA ARG A 309 28.67 2.37 18.92
C ARG A 309 28.27 3.42 17.88
N LYS A 310 27.15 4.12 18.15
CA LYS A 310 26.71 5.24 17.32
C LYS A 310 27.84 6.25 17.14
N ILE A 311 28.25 6.48 15.88
CA ILE A 311 29.26 7.48 15.52
C ILE A 311 28.69 8.85 15.87
N LYS A 312 29.38 9.59 16.77
CA LYS A 312 28.95 10.94 17.14
C LYS A 312 29.34 11.93 16.04
N ARG A 313 28.50 12.94 15.86
CA ARG A 313 28.83 14.06 14.96
C ARG A 313 29.94 14.88 15.59
N GLU A 314 31.11 14.88 14.98
CA GLU A 314 32.21 15.76 15.25
C GLU A 314 32.20 16.94 14.26
N LYS A 315 33.20 17.82 14.33
CA LYS A 315 33.27 19.01 13.45
C LYS A 315 33.63 18.67 12.01
N ASP A 316 34.24 17.51 11.80
CA ASP A 316 34.78 17.08 10.51
C ASP A 316 33.80 16.17 9.76
N ASP A 317 34.04 15.98 8.47
CA ASP A 317 33.29 15.09 7.61
C ASP A 317 33.44 13.62 8.04
N LEU A 318 32.42 12.80 7.82
CA LEU A 318 32.49 11.36 8.03
C LEU A 318 32.85 10.67 6.72
N GLU A 319 34.02 10.10 6.64
CA GLU A 319 34.44 9.25 5.53
C GLU A 319 34.08 7.78 5.82
N LEU A 320 33.39 7.13 4.89
CA LEU A 320 33.06 5.72 4.95
C LEU A 320 33.75 4.98 3.81
N ARG A 321 34.62 4.02 4.15
CA ARG A 321 35.16 3.08 3.19
C ARG A 321 34.16 1.99 2.92
N LEU A 322 33.74 1.85 1.64
CA LEU A 322 32.82 0.85 1.19
C LEU A 322 33.53 -0.27 0.45
N VAL A 323 33.06 -1.51 0.67
CA VAL A 323 33.51 -2.70 -0.05
C VAL A 323 32.30 -3.35 -0.76
N PRO A 324 32.51 -4.02 -1.91
CA PRO A 324 31.41 -4.69 -2.60
C PRO A 324 30.82 -5.82 -1.78
N THR A 325 29.53 -6.05 -1.93
CA THR A 325 28.78 -7.15 -1.34
C THR A 325 28.81 -8.38 -2.27
N HIS A 326 28.18 -9.48 -1.86
CA HIS A 326 28.02 -10.67 -2.70
C HIS A 326 27.01 -10.44 -3.82
N ASP A 327 27.38 -10.76 -5.08
CA ASP A 327 26.42 -10.83 -6.19
C ASP A 327 25.67 -12.17 -6.08
N ILE A 328 24.52 -12.16 -5.37
CA ILE A 328 23.68 -13.34 -5.13
C ILE A 328 23.29 -14.00 -6.44
N ALA A 329 22.87 -13.22 -7.44
CA ALA A 329 22.43 -13.74 -8.73
C ALA A 329 23.56 -14.46 -9.48
N ALA A 330 24.77 -13.89 -9.49
CA ALA A 330 25.93 -14.53 -10.11
C ALA A 330 26.37 -15.79 -9.35
N ALA A 331 26.24 -15.81 -8.02
CA ALA A 331 26.55 -16.97 -7.22
C ALA A 331 25.58 -18.13 -7.49
N LEU A 332 24.27 -17.85 -7.49
CA LEU A 332 23.26 -18.87 -7.81
C LEU A 332 23.38 -19.36 -9.26
N GLY A 333 23.70 -18.45 -10.21
CA GLY A 333 23.93 -18.82 -11.60
C GLY A 333 25.09 -19.81 -11.80
N LYS A 334 26.14 -19.74 -10.96
CA LYS A 334 27.25 -20.71 -10.96
C LYS A 334 26.86 -22.08 -10.36
N MET A 335 25.90 -22.08 -9.43
CA MET A 335 25.41 -23.29 -8.75
C MET A 335 24.28 -23.98 -9.52
N LYS A 336 23.67 -23.28 -10.50
CA LYS A 336 22.49 -23.69 -11.25
C LYS A 336 22.67 -25.05 -11.91
N GLN A 337 21.77 -25.98 -11.61
CA GLN A 337 21.68 -27.29 -12.25
C GLN A 337 20.78 -27.22 -13.50
N LYS A 338 20.88 -28.23 -14.40
CA LYS A 338 20.15 -28.25 -15.67
C LYS A 338 18.63 -28.13 -15.54
N HIS A 339 18.06 -28.68 -14.47
CA HIS A 339 16.62 -28.62 -14.22
C HIS A 339 16.16 -27.32 -13.55
N GLN A 340 17.09 -26.54 -13.01
CA GLN A 340 16.76 -25.33 -12.27
C GLN A 340 16.61 -24.13 -13.19
N ARG A 341 15.74 -23.19 -12.81
CA ARG A 341 15.51 -21.91 -13.51
C ARG A 341 15.84 -20.73 -12.62
N ILE A 342 16.38 -19.68 -13.22
CA ILE A 342 16.69 -18.41 -12.52
C ILE A 342 16.05 -17.27 -13.27
N VAL A 343 15.22 -16.51 -12.55
CA VAL A 343 14.67 -15.22 -12.98
C VAL A 343 15.35 -14.13 -12.17
N ALA A 344 15.92 -13.13 -12.82
CA ALA A 344 16.54 -12.01 -12.13
C ALA A 344 15.88 -10.69 -12.52
N PHE A 345 15.84 -9.76 -11.58
CA PHE A 345 15.37 -8.40 -11.81
C PHE A 345 16.55 -7.47 -12.12
N ALA A 346 16.32 -6.53 -13.00
CA ALA A 346 17.24 -5.43 -13.29
C ALA A 346 16.49 -4.10 -13.26
N LEU A 347 17.10 -3.10 -12.63
CA LEU A 347 16.70 -1.71 -12.70
C LEU A 347 17.81 -0.95 -13.41
N GLU A 348 17.53 -0.39 -14.57
CA GLU A 348 18.50 0.31 -15.41
C GLU A 348 18.05 1.76 -15.67
N THR A 349 19.00 2.62 -15.89
CA THR A 349 18.79 4.04 -16.20
C THR A 349 19.22 4.42 -17.60
N ASN A 350 20.20 3.68 -18.18
CA ASN A 350 20.78 3.92 -19.50
C ASN A 350 21.07 2.59 -20.20
N ASP A 351 20.96 2.54 -21.54
CA ASP A 351 21.21 1.35 -22.38
C ASP A 351 20.57 0.06 -21.85
N GLU A 352 19.31 0.21 -21.42
CA GLU A 352 18.58 -0.73 -20.57
C GLU A 352 18.57 -2.16 -21.15
N GLU A 353 18.27 -2.32 -22.44
CA GLU A 353 18.16 -3.64 -23.10
C GLU A 353 19.53 -4.32 -23.23
N ALA A 354 20.55 -3.58 -23.68
CA ALA A 354 21.89 -4.13 -23.86
C ALA A 354 22.52 -4.55 -22.52
N ASN A 355 22.28 -3.77 -21.48
CA ASN A 355 22.74 -4.09 -20.12
C ASN A 355 22.02 -5.30 -19.54
N ALA A 356 20.69 -5.41 -19.73
CA ALA A 356 19.91 -6.55 -19.30
C ALA A 356 20.34 -7.85 -20.01
N GLN A 357 20.58 -7.83 -21.32
CA GLN A 357 21.07 -9.00 -22.06
C GLN A 357 22.45 -9.46 -21.55
N LYS A 358 23.39 -8.52 -21.31
CA LYS A 358 24.70 -8.84 -20.72
C LYS A 358 24.57 -9.44 -19.34
N LYS A 359 23.66 -8.90 -18.50
CA LYS A 359 23.39 -9.41 -17.16
C LYS A 359 22.76 -10.81 -17.20
N CYS A 360 21.85 -11.09 -18.14
CA CYS A 360 21.24 -12.39 -18.35
C CYS A 360 22.31 -13.47 -18.54
N LYS A 361 23.21 -13.25 -19.49
CA LYS A 361 24.33 -14.17 -19.77
C LYS A 361 25.31 -14.29 -18.61
N LYS A 362 25.72 -13.16 -18.01
CA LYS A 362 26.69 -13.14 -16.91
C LYS A 362 26.18 -13.87 -15.67
N LYS A 363 24.88 -13.81 -15.40
CA LYS A 363 24.23 -14.39 -14.21
C LYS A 363 23.63 -15.77 -14.50
N ASN A 364 23.77 -16.31 -15.71
CA ASN A 364 23.18 -17.57 -16.13
C ASN A 364 21.68 -17.64 -15.83
N ALA A 365 20.97 -16.51 -15.99
CA ALA A 365 19.53 -16.41 -15.79
C ALA A 365 18.79 -16.87 -17.05
N ASP A 366 17.62 -17.47 -16.90
CA ASP A 366 16.79 -17.89 -18.04
C ASP A 366 16.09 -16.68 -18.67
N PHE A 367 15.68 -15.71 -17.83
CA PHE A 367 15.27 -14.40 -18.31
C PHE A 367 15.48 -13.32 -17.24
N ILE A 368 15.49 -12.07 -17.68
CA ILE A 368 15.55 -10.89 -16.82
C ILE A 368 14.25 -10.10 -16.92
N VAL A 369 13.72 -9.71 -15.79
CA VAL A 369 12.64 -8.75 -15.65
C VAL A 369 13.24 -7.36 -15.52
N LEU A 370 13.18 -6.57 -16.57
CA LEU A 370 13.70 -5.22 -16.62
C LEU A 370 12.64 -4.22 -16.18
N ASN A 371 12.98 -3.42 -15.17
CA ASN A 371 12.24 -2.23 -14.75
C ASN A 371 12.97 -0.99 -15.27
N SER A 372 12.23 -0.03 -15.83
CA SER A 372 12.77 1.25 -16.28
C SER A 372 12.46 2.35 -15.28
N THR A 373 13.48 3.15 -14.93
CA THR A 373 13.28 4.37 -14.13
C THR A 373 12.69 5.53 -14.92
N ARG A 374 12.61 5.41 -16.25
CA ARG A 374 12.06 6.44 -17.15
C ARG A 374 10.54 6.54 -17.09
N ASN A 375 9.87 5.50 -16.56
CA ASN A 375 8.42 5.46 -16.44
C ASN A 375 7.98 6.01 -15.09
N PRO A 376 7.42 7.22 -15.00
CA PRO A 376 6.98 7.81 -13.72
C PRO A 376 5.94 6.92 -13.03
N GLY A 377 6.13 6.64 -11.73
CA GLY A 377 5.17 5.91 -10.92
C GLY A 377 5.13 4.39 -11.14
N THR A 378 6.23 3.78 -11.60
CA THR A 378 6.28 2.32 -11.88
C THR A 378 7.37 1.56 -11.12
N THR A 379 8.18 2.22 -10.29
CA THR A 379 9.33 1.57 -9.64
C THR A 379 9.12 1.31 -8.15
N PHE A 380 9.91 1.97 -7.29
CA PHE A 380 9.83 1.76 -5.84
C PHE A 380 8.60 2.41 -5.21
N ARG A 381 8.01 1.77 -4.18
CA ARG A 381 6.90 2.26 -3.36
C ARG A 381 5.56 2.50 -4.07
N THR A 382 5.43 2.17 -5.36
CA THR A 382 4.17 2.24 -6.10
C THR A 382 3.45 0.89 -6.10
N ASP A 383 2.14 0.88 -6.38
CA ASP A 383 1.36 -0.36 -6.50
C ASP A 383 1.38 -0.92 -7.91
N ASP A 384 1.64 -0.08 -8.90
CA ASP A 384 1.79 -0.46 -10.30
C ASP A 384 3.23 -0.73 -10.68
N ASN A 385 3.42 -1.51 -11.76
CA ASN A 385 4.70 -1.70 -12.41
C ASN A 385 4.52 -1.80 -13.94
N GLN A 386 5.59 -1.52 -14.65
CA GLN A 386 5.73 -1.75 -16.11
C GLN A 386 7.05 -2.47 -16.33
N ILE A 387 7.02 -3.60 -17.00
CA ILE A 387 8.19 -4.46 -17.18
C ILE A 387 8.44 -4.81 -18.65
N THR A 388 9.69 -5.16 -18.92
CA THR A 388 10.10 -5.84 -20.13
C THR A 388 10.81 -7.13 -19.74
N ILE A 389 10.37 -8.27 -20.24
CA ILE A 389 11.07 -9.55 -20.07
C ILE A 389 12.06 -9.72 -21.20
N ILE A 390 13.31 -10.03 -20.85
CA ILE A 390 14.42 -10.23 -21.78
C ILE A 390 15.00 -11.62 -21.56
N SER A 391 14.96 -12.44 -22.59
CA SER A 391 15.53 -13.80 -22.63
C SER A 391 16.50 -13.95 -23.82
N GLU A 392 17.05 -15.15 -24.00
CA GLU A 392 17.84 -15.48 -25.21
C GLU A 392 16.98 -15.50 -26.49
N GLU A 393 15.67 -15.76 -26.38
CA GLU A 393 14.72 -15.85 -27.47
C GLU A 393 14.24 -14.46 -27.94
N GLY A 394 14.43 -13.41 -27.14
CA GLY A 394 14.03 -12.06 -27.50
C GLY A 394 13.54 -11.23 -26.32
N LYS A 395 12.75 -10.20 -26.64
CA LYS A 395 12.11 -9.32 -25.64
C LYS A 395 10.59 -9.35 -25.75
N LYS A 396 9.92 -9.19 -24.61
CA LYS A 396 8.48 -9.06 -24.48
C LYS A 396 8.15 -7.90 -23.56
N GLU A 397 7.46 -6.91 -24.08
CA GLU A 397 7.07 -5.71 -23.34
C GLU A 397 5.66 -5.87 -22.77
N TYR A 398 5.46 -5.40 -21.55
CA TYR A 398 4.18 -5.42 -20.87
C TYR A 398 3.75 -4.00 -20.54
N GLU A 399 2.45 -3.75 -20.62
CA GLU A 399 1.87 -2.46 -20.23
C GLU A 399 1.95 -2.23 -18.72
N LYS A 400 1.74 -0.98 -18.31
CA LYS A 400 1.65 -0.62 -16.90
C LYS A 400 0.41 -1.27 -16.26
N LYS A 401 0.62 -2.07 -15.21
CA LYS A 401 -0.42 -2.84 -14.50
C LYS A 401 -0.13 -2.87 -12.99
N PRO A 402 -1.13 -3.24 -12.17
CA PRO A 402 -0.90 -3.60 -10.77
C PRO A 402 0.15 -4.70 -10.62
N LYS A 403 0.97 -4.62 -9.57
CA LYS A 403 2.05 -5.58 -9.31
C LYS A 403 1.58 -7.04 -9.21
N THR A 404 0.35 -7.27 -8.80
CA THR A 404 -0.28 -8.60 -8.77
C THR A 404 -0.48 -9.18 -10.16
N GLU A 405 -0.90 -8.36 -11.14
CA GLU A 405 -1.04 -8.79 -12.53
C GLU A 405 0.33 -8.95 -13.21
N VAL A 406 1.27 -8.04 -12.91
CA VAL A 406 2.66 -8.19 -13.38
C VAL A 406 3.30 -9.46 -12.83
N ALA A 407 3.01 -9.83 -11.58
CA ALA A 407 3.45 -11.10 -11.00
C ALA A 407 2.91 -12.29 -11.80
N ARG A 408 1.62 -12.24 -12.19
CA ARG A 408 0.97 -13.25 -13.00
C ARG A 408 1.66 -13.42 -14.36
N ASP A 409 1.99 -12.30 -15.04
CA ASP A 409 2.71 -12.32 -16.32
C ASP A 409 4.09 -12.97 -16.18
N ILE A 410 4.87 -12.62 -15.14
CA ILE A 410 6.20 -13.18 -14.88
C ILE A 410 6.11 -14.69 -14.59
N ILE A 411 5.14 -15.09 -13.77
CA ILE A 411 4.97 -16.51 -13.40
C ILE A 411 4.46 -17.33 -14.59
N ASN A 412 3.70 -16.75 -15.52
CA ASN A 412 3.35 -17.41 -16.76
C ASN A 412 4.60 -17.76 -17.59
N GLU A 413 5.51 -16.80 -17.76
CA GLU A 413 6.78 -17.06 -18.50
C GLU A 413 7.65 -18.10 -17.77
N LEU A 414 7.69 -18.07 -16.42
CA LEU A 414 8.43 -19.07 -15.65
C LEU A 414 7.82 -20.47 -15.77
N ALA A 415 6.51 -20.59 -15.71
CA ALA A 415 5.79 -21.87 -15.81
C ALA A 415 6.02 -22.58 -17.14
N HIS A 416 6.21 -21.83 -18.24
CA HIS A 416 6.59 -22.41 -19.54
C HIS A 416 7.98 -23.05 -19.55
N LEU A 417 8.86 -22.67 -18.60
CA LEU A 417 10.22 -23.21 -18.49
C LEU A 417 10.34 -24.37 -17.49
N LEU A 418 9.34 -24.59 -16.62
CA LEU A 418 9.33 -25.60 -15.55
C LEU A 418 8.55 -26.85 -15.93
#